data_ae3fa2979aacdd2ad63783c55f76133d
#
_entry.id   ae3fa2979aacdd2ad63783c55f76133d
#
_cell.length_a   1.000
_cell.length_b   1.000
_cell.length_c   1.000
_cell.angle_alpha   90.00
_cell.angle_beta   90.00
_cell.angle_gamma   90.00
#
_symmetry.space_group_name_H-M   'P 1'
#
loop_
_entity.id
_entity.type
_entity.pdbx_description
1 polymer ?
#
loop_
_entity_poly.entity_id
_entity_poly.type
_entity_poly.pdbx_seq_one_letter_code
_entity_poly.pdbx_strand_id
1 'polypeptide(L)'
;MKYFKTDGIRMNANELIFSLIPLKLGRILGNVSKKICVGFDTRISSSEIYDLLVMGIITRGCNVISLGVCPTSLVGYVVNKEKCDYGIMITASHNQYQDNGIKVFSSLGEKISTLEERELDNLLNQNIIYNQVSNLGKVTSYSIYKEEYVKYLRNLMDFPNKEKILFDTSNGVLSEYIDEIFKDKLDYEIIENKPNGKNVNLNCGSEHISNLLSKMDESFTYGVSFDGDGDRVVIVNKNKEIIDGDKLLGLFSREYFYKKIVTTRMMNLGMIDYLSSLNKEVVYAQVGDKNVLSKMKENDICLGGESSGHIIFLNSLVKNDGVFTLIKFLNLKSKEIEYKPYFYKTINIKLNDDISTQKITNLENEVNELIKDKGRVFIRKSGTENLLRINIQLINQNEFNYVLSLIKKEINIDD
;
A
#
# COMPACT_ATOMS: atom_id res chain seq x y z
N MET A 1 20.19 2.25 3.97
CA MET A 1 19.41 2.42 5.23
C MET A 1 19.36 1.08 5.95
N LYS A 2 19.48 1.10 7.27
CA LYS A 2 19.45 -0.12 8.10
C LYS A 2 18.01 -0.50 8.48
N TYR A 3 17.23 0.48 8.89
CA TYR A 3 15.88 0.27 9.42
C TYR A 3 14.78 0.59 8.42
N PHE A 4 14.87 1.73 7.71
CA PHE A 4 13.91 2.08 6.68
C PHE A 4 14.10 1.22 5.43
N LYS A 5 13.00 0.68 4.90
CA LYS A 5 12.90 -0.15 3.69
C LYS A 5 12.06 0.55 2.64
N THR A 6 11.45 -0.18 1.73
CA THR A 6 10.63 0.39 0.64
C THR A 6 9.41 1.15 1.16
N ASP A 7 8.83 0.73 2.29
CA ASP A 7 7.60 1.30 2.87
C ASP A 7 7.75 1.47 4.40
N GLY A 8 8.59 2.42 4.81
CA GLY A 8 8.88 2.69 6.21
C GLY A 8 9.78 1.66 6.88
N ILE A 9 9.71 1.58 8.21
CA ILE A 9 10.38 0.54 9.00
C ILE A 9 9.50 -0.70 8.97
N ARG A 10 10.07 -1.87 8.64
CA ARG A 10 9.35 -3.14 8.65
C ARG A 10 10.28 -4.28 9.06
N MET A 11 9.90 -5.03 10.08
CA MET A 11 10.63 -6.17 10.60
C MET A 11 9.74 -7.09 11.43
N ASN A 12 10.30 -8.18 11.96
CA ASN A 12 9.61 -9.01 12.93
C ASN A 12 9.16 -8.16 14.14
N ALA A 13 7.93 -8.34 14.60
CA ALA A 13 7.31 -7.52 15.64
C ALA A 13 8.10 -7.59 16.97
N ASN A 14 8.59 -8.77 17.37
CA ASN A 14 9.38 -8.92 18.59
C ASN A 14 10.72 -8.17 18.45
N GLU A 15 11.39 -8.28 17.31
CA GLU A 15 12.64 -7.54 17.05
C GLU A 15 12.39 -6.04 17.12
N LEU A 16 11.28 -5.54 16.58
CA LEU A 16 10.92 -4.13 16.59
C LEU A 16 10.73 -3.63 18.04
N ILE A 17 10.03 -4.39 18.88
CA ILE A 17 9.79 -4.06 20.29
C ILE A 17 11.10 -4.09 21.08
N PHE A 18 11.84 -5.20 21.02
CA PHE A 18 13.06 -5.39 21.85
C PHE A 18 14.22 -4.48 21.43
N SER A 19 14.27 -4.05 20.18
CA SER A 19 15.28 -3.09 19.71
C SER A 19 15.10 -1.68 20.29
N LEU A 20 13.95 -1.38 20.87
CA LEU A 20 13.52 -0.04 21.32
C LEU A 20 13.57 1.03 20.22
N ILE A 21 13.55 0.61 18.95
CA ILE A 21 13.47 1.52 17.81
C ILE A 21 12.25 2.44 17.91
N PRO A 22 11.03 1.96 18.26
CA PRO A 22 9.86 2.83 18.41
C PRO A 22 10.10 3.95 19.43
N LEU A 23 10.68 3.64 20.60
CA LEU A 23 11.00 4.63 21.62
C LEU A 23 12.03 5.65 21.13
N LYS A 24 13.09 5.19 20.46
CA LYS A 24 14.13 6.07 19.88
C LYS A 24 13.54 6.98 18.80
N LEU A 25 12.76 6.43 17.88
CA LEU A 25 12.09 7.19 16.82
C LEU A 25 11.15 8.23 17.43
N GLY A 26 10.35 7.85 18.42
CA GLY A 26 9.49 8.77 19.16
C GLY A 26 10.25 9.93 19.77
N ARG A 27 11.42 9.69 20.38
CA ARG A 27 12.30 10.74 20.93
C ARG A 27 12.87 11.66 19.84
N ILE A 28 13.29 11.10 18.70
CA ILE A 28 13.82 11.89 17.58
C ILE A 28 12.75 12.83 17.05
N LEU A 29 11.59 12.30 16.69
CA LEU A 29 10.48 13.08 16.14
C LEU A 29 9.91 14.07 17.18
N GLY A 30 9.72 13.64 18.43
CA GLY A 30 9.21 14.49 19.50
C GLY A 30 10.14 15.65 19.86
N ASN A 31 11.45 15.53 19.61
CA ASN A 31 12.42 16.60 19.87
C ASN A 31 12.29 17.79 18.92
N VAL A 32 11.78 17.58 17.72
CA VAL A 32 11.63 18.60 16.67
C VAL A 32 10.18 18.99 16.39
N SER A 33 9.24 18.40 17.11
CA SER A 33 7.78 18.54 16.87
C SER A 33 7.05 19.11 18.07
N LYS A 34 5.91 19.73 17.82
CA LYS A 34 4.97 20.18 18.85
C LYS A 34 3.77 19.23 18.97
N LYS A 35 3.34 18.64 17.85
CA LYS A 35 2.17 17.78 17.76
C LYS A 35 2.36 16.70 16.71
N ILE A 36 2.10 15.46 17.10
CA ILE A 36 2.17 14.27 16.23
C ILE A 36 0.87 13.49 16.37
N CYS A 37 0.28 13.00 15.27
CA CYS A 37 -0.81 12.04 15.36
C CYS A 37 -0.30 10.61 15.13
N VAL A 38 -0.89 9.64 15.84
CA VAL A 38 -0.46 8.23 15.81
C VAL A 38 -1.69 7.35 15.71
N GLY A 39 -1.70 6.48 14.69
CA GLY A 39 -2.66 5.40 14.49
C GLY A 39 -1.96 4.05 14.38
N PHE A 40 -2.72 2.96 14.50
CA PHE A 40 -2.18 1.61 14.39
C PHE A 40 -3.21 0.62 13.87
N ASP A 41 -2.73 -0.54 13.39
CA ASP A 41 -3.57 -1.61 12.90
C ASP A 41 -3.95 -2.63 13.99
N THR A 42 -4.66 -3.70 13.60
CA THR A 42 -5.22 -4.71 14.51
C THR A 42 -4.21 -5.75 15.03
N ARG A 43 -2.93 -5.66 14.70
CA ARG A 43 -1.90 -6.62 15.16
C ARG A 43 -1.74 -6.55 16.66
N ILE A 44 -1.54 -7.72 17.29
CA ILE A 44 -1.35 -7.80 18.74
C ILE A 44 -0.17 -6.95 19.24
N SER A 45 0.87 -6.81 18.42
CA SER A 45 2.07 -6.03 18.76
C SER A 45 1.92 -4.52 18.53
N SER A 46 0.81 -4.08 17.91
CA SER A 46 0.66 -2.66 17.55
C SER A 46 0.49 -1.76 18.77
N SER A 47 -0.19 -2.24 19.81
CA SER A 47 -0.35 -1.50 21.09
C SER A 47 0.97 -1.31 21.81
N GLU A 48 1.81 -2.34 21.90
CA GLU A 48 3.11 -2.25 22.58
C GLU A 48 4.08 -1.32 21.83
N ILE A 49 4.06 -1.39 20.49
CA ILE A 49 4.85 -0.49 19.64
C ILE A 49 4.36 0.95 19.81
N TYR A 50 3.03 1.16 19.88
CA TYR A 50 2.41 2.45 20.13
C TYR A 50 2.86 3.02 21.47
N ASP A 51 2.81 2.26 22.54
CA ASP A 51 3.18 2.72 23.88
C ASP A 51 4.65 3.15 23.95
N LEU A 52 5.56 2.36 23.36
CA LEU A 52 6.98 2.72 23.27
C LEU A 52 7.20 4.02 22.47
N LEU A 53 6.54 4.13 21.32
CA LEU A 53 6.65 5.30 20.44
C LEU A 53 6.12 6.56 21.12
N VAL A 54 4.92 6.49 21.70
CA VAL A 54 4.26 7.61 22.37
C VAL A 54 5.05 8.05 23.60
N MET A 55 5.58 7.11 24.40
CA MET A 55 6.47 7.43 25.51
C MET A 55 7.69 8.22 25.01
N GLY A 56 8.28 7.80 23.89
CA GLY A 56 9.37 8.55 23.27
C GLY A 56 8.99 9.98 22.95
N ILE A 57 7.81 10.18 22.31
CA ILE A 57 7.31 11.49 21.89
C ILE A 57 7.02 12.41 23.08
N ILE A 58 6.21 11.95 24.04
CA ILE A 58 5.77 12.80 25.16
C ILE A 58 6.91 13.18 26.11
N THR A 59 7.92 12.31 26.28
CA THR A 59 9.11 12.63 27.08
C THR A 59 9.96 13.75 26.48
N ARG A 60 9.64 14.21 25.27
CA ARG A 60 10.27 15.37 24.61
C ARG A 60 9.41 16.64 24.66
N GLY A 61 8.28 16.60 25.38
CA GLY A 61 7.34 17.72 25.48
C GLY A 61 6.37 17.84 24.30
N CYS A 62 6.43 16.93 23.33
CA CYS A 62 5.55 16.92 22.15
C CYS A 62 4.20 16.28 22.48
N ASN A 63 3.10 16.89 22.01
CA ASN A 63 1.75 16.37 22.19
C ASN A 63 1.43 15.28 21.16
N VAL A 64 0.62 14.32 21.56
CA VAL A 64 0.15 13.22 20.71
C VAL A 64 -1.38 13.28 20.54
N ILE A 65 -1.84 13.17 19.30
CA ILE A 65 -3.23 12.82 18.97
C ILE A 65 -3.26 11.33 18.70
N SER A 66 -3.90 10.56 19.58
CA SER A 66 -4.11 9.12 19.41
C SER A 66 -5.35 8.87 18.55
N LEU A 67 -5.19 8.13 17.47
CA LEU A 67 -6.28 7.75 16.55
C LEU A 67 -6.80 6.33 16.84
N GLY A 68 -6.09 5.56 17.69
CA GLY A 68 -6.43 4.17 17.93
C GLY A 68 -6.26 3.29 16.68
N VAL A 69 -7.08 2.25 16.56
CA VAL A 69 -7.16 1.40 15.36
C VAL A 69 -7.82 2.19 14.25
N CYS A 70 -7.07 2.43 13.16
CA CYS A 70 -7.58 3.26 12.07
C CYS A 70 -6.93 2.94 10.72
N PRO A 71 -7.59 3.28 9.58
CA PRO A 71 -6.97 3.20 8.26
C PRO A 71 -5.77 4.12 8.13
N THR A 72 -4.78 3.69 7.35
CA THR A 72 -3.57 4.49 7.06
C THR A 72 -3.91 5.88 6.52
N SER A 73 -4.92 6.01 5.68
CA SER A 73 -5.37 7.27 5.09
C SER A 73 -5.92 8.27 6.12
N LEU A 74 -6.52 7.80 7.22
CA LEU A 74 -6.99 8.66 8.29
C LEU A 74 -5.84 9.40 8.98
N VAL A 75 -4.67 8.78 9.10
CA VAL A 75 -3.48 9.45 9.65
C VAL A 75 -3.12 10.68 8.81
N GLY A 76 -3.02 10.52 7.47
CA GLY A 76 -2.74 11.63 6.57
C GLY A 76 -3.80 12.74 6.62
N TYR A 77 -5.08 12.34 6.69
CA TYR A 77 -6.19 13.28 6.85
C TYR A 77 -6.06 14.13 8.12
N VAL A 78 -5.80 13.49 9.27
CA VAL A 78 -5.69 14.18 10.56
C VAL A 78 -4.44 15.06 10.63
N VAL A 79 -3.31 14.63 10.04
CA VAL A 79 -2.12 15.49 9.90
C VAL A 79 -2.46 16.82 9.27
N ASN A 80 -3.15 16.78 8.13
CA ASN A 80 -3.53 18.00 7.39
C ASN A 80 -4.52 18.87 8.18
N LYS A 81 -5.53 18.23 8.76
CA LYS A 81 -6.58 18.92 9.51
C LYS A 81 -6.06 19.60 10.76
N GLU A 82 -5.30 18.87 11.57
CA GLU A 82 -4.80 19.32 12.87
C GLU A 82 -3.47 20.07 12.79
N LYS A 83 -2.90 20.20 11.60
CA LYS A 83 -1.57 20.80 11.39
C LYS A 83 -0.51 20.10 12.26
N CYS A 84 -0.52 18.77 12.27
CA CYS A 84 0.53 18.00 12.93
C CYS A 84 1.85 18.14 12.20
N ASP A 85 2.95 18.12 12.93
CA ASP A 85 4.29 18.14 12.33
C ASP A 85 4.60 16.82 11.63
N TYR A 86 4.12 15.70 12.22
CA TYR A 86 4.20 14.36 11.66
C TYR A 86 2.92 13.56 11.94
N GLY A 87 2.69 12.55 11.11
CA GLY A 87 1.77 11.45 11.38
C GLY A 87 2.53 10.13 11.42
N ILE A 88 2.03 9.18 12.20
CA ILE A 88 2.65 7.86 12.30
C ILE A 88 1.57 6.79 12.22
N MET A 89 1.77 5.81 11.35
CA MET A 89 0.95 4.61 11.27
C MET A 89 1.78 3.38 11.63
N ILE A 90 1.34 2.64 12.63
CA ILE A 90 1.97 1.38 13.06
C ILE A 90 1.26 0.24 12.37
N THR A 91 1.93 -0.38 11.40
CA THR A 91 1.38 -1.44 10.56
C THR A 91 2.47 -2.13 9.74
N ALA A 92 2.23 -3.35 9.34
CA ALA A 92 2.97 -4.04 8.27
C ALA A 92 2.08 -4.32 7.04
N SER A 93 0.99 -3.56 6.84
CA SER A 93 0.07 -3.61 5.70
C SER A 93 -0.43 -5.06 5.44
N HIS A 94 -0.04 -5.66 4.31
CA HIS A 94 -0.47 -6.99 3.88
C HIS A 94 0.30 -8.17 4.52
N ASN A 95 1.35 -7.93 5.32
CA ASN A 95 2.07 -9.00 5.99
C ASN A 95 1.21 -9.64 7.09
N GLN A 96 1.55 -10.88 7.48
CA GLN A 96 0.95 -11.54 8.62
C GLN A 96 1.37 -10.89 9.96
N TYR A 97 0.71 -11.26 11.06
CA TYR A 97 0.84 -10.60 12.36
C TYR A 97 2.24 -10.67 13.00
N GLN A 98 3.06 -11.64 12.58
CA GLN A 98 4.45 -11.79 13.08
C GLN A 98 5.33 -10.60 12.74
N ASP A 99 4.99 -9.88 11.66
CA ASP A 99 5.67 -8.66 11.25
C ASP A 99 4.89 -7.45 11.74
N ASN A 100 5.61 -6.35 11.97
CA ASN A 100 5.02 -5.04 12.17
C ASN A 100 5.97 -3.95 11.61
N GLY A 101 5.51 -2.71 11.60
CA GLY A 101 6.27 -1.63 11.03
C GLY A 101 5.80 -0.25 11.47
N ILE A 102 6.50 0.77 11.00
CA ILE A 102 6.19 2.16 11.28
C ILE A 102 6.31 2.96 9.99
N LYS A 103 5.18 3.50 9.51
CA LYS A 103 5.11 4.46 8.41
C LYS A 103 5.09 5.86 9.01
N VAL A 104 5.95 6.75 8.52
CA VAL A 104 6.03 8.16 8.97
C VAL A 104 5.48 9.06 7.86
N PHE A 105 4.61 9.99 8.24
CA PHE A 105 3.99 10.99 7.37
C PHE A 105 4.51 12.37 7.74
N SER A 106 4.85 13.17 6.73
CA SER A 106 5.23 14.57 6.89
C SER A 106 4.02 15.45 7.25
N SER A 107 4.26 16.71 7.55
CA SER A 107 3.20 17.72 7.78
C SER A 107 2.24 17.94 6.60
N LEU A 108 2.53 17.35 5.44
CA LEU A 108 1.65 17.33 4.27
C LEU A 108 0.69 16.13 4.27
N GLY A 109 0.69 15.30 5.33
CA GLY A 109 -0.12 14.09 5.40
C GLY A 109 0.26 13.02 4.38
N GLU A 110 1.52 13.00 3.94
CA GLU A 110 2.09 12.08 2.95
C GLU A 110 3.32 11.40 3.53
N LYS A 111 3.62 10.19 3.09
CA LYS A 111 4.85 9.51 3.54
C LYS A 111 6.07 10.41 3.32
N ILE A 112 6.97 10.42 4.30
CA ILE A 112 8.21 11.20 4.22
C ILE A 112 9.06 10.75 3.02
N SER A 113 9.87 11.67 2.50
CA SER A 113 10.78 11.43 1.38
C SER A 113 11.87 10.42 1.74
N THR A 114 12.50 9.83 0.73
CA THR A 114 13.65 8.94 0.91
C THR A 114 14.84 9.67 1.58
N LEU A 115 14.95 10.98 1.39
CA LEU A 115 15.99 11.77 2.06
C LEU A 115 15.72 11.85 3.56
N GLU A 116 14.50 12.21 3.96
CA GLU A 116 14.09 12.25 5.38
C GLU A 116 14.20 10.86 6.04
N GLU A 117 13.83 9.78 5.32
CA GLU A 117 14.04 8.41 5.82
C GLU A 117 15.51 8.11 6.10
N ARG A 118 16.44 8.55 5.22
CA ARG A 118 17.88 8.39 5.44
C ARG A 118 18.38 9.18 6.64
N GLU A 119 17.87 10.38 6.82
CA GLU A 119 18.22 11.22 7.98
C GLU A 119 17.74 10.58 9.27
N LEU A 120 16.50 10.10 9.35
CA LEU A 120 15.97 9.38 10.49
C LEU A 120 16.73 8.07 10.75
N ASP A 121 17.06 7.31 9.70
CA ASP A 121 17.83 6.07 9.80
C ASP A 121 19.23 6.32 10.40
N ASN A 122 19.89 7.40 9.99
CA ASN A 122 21.17 7.82 10.56
C ASN A 122 21.03 8.20 12.03
N LEU A 123 20.00 8.98 12.40
CA LEU A 123 19.74 9.36 13.78
C LEU A 123 19.44 8.15 14.68
N LEU A 124 18.69 7.18 14.18
CA LEU A 124 18.40 5.93 14.91
C LEU A 124 19.66 5.10 15.23
N ASN A 125 20.72 5.23 14.41
CA ASN A 125 22.00 4.56 14.64
C ASN A 125 22.93 5.31 15.62
N GLN A 126 22.58 6.53 16.03
CA GLN A 126 23.38 7.35 16.93
C GLN A 126 22.91 7.22 18.38
N ASN A 127 23.84 7.43 19.32
CA ASN A 127 23.54 7.64 20.73
C ASN A 127 23.27 9.13 20.96
N ILE A 128 22.01 9.54 20.77
CA ILE A 128 21.62 10.93 20.95
C ILE A 128 21.40 11.23 22.43
N ILE A 129 22.08 12.24 22.93
CA ILE A 129 21.84 12.80 24.27
C ILE A 129 20.77 13.89 24.12
N TYR A 130 19.67 13.72 24.82
CA TYR A 130 18.57 14.67 24.79
C TYR A 130 18.65 15.63 25.99
N ASN A 131 18.41 16.91 25.71
CA ASN A 131 18.28 17.90 26.79
C ASN A 131 17.06 17.58 27.66
N GLN A 132 17.14 17.96 28.95
CA GLN A 132 16.01 17.86 29.85
C GLN A 132 14.85 18.76 29.36
N VAL A 133 13.64 18.25 29.45
CA VAL A 133 12.41 19.01 29.10
C VAL A 133 11.73 19.45 30.38
N SER A 134 11.22 20.67 30.40
CA SER A 134 10.52 21.23 31.56
C SER A 134 9.14 20.61 31.78
N ASN A 135 8.47 20.20 30.67
CA ASN A 135 7.12 19.64 30.70
C ASN A 135 7.03 18.40 29.81
N LEU A 136 6.19 17.45 30.23
CA LEU A 136 5.82 16.30 29.38
C LEU A 136 4.73 16.70 28.39
N GLY A 137 4.74 16.10 27.20
CA GLY A 137 3.64 16.20 26.27
C GLY A 137 2.38 15.48 26.77
N LYS A 138 1.24 15.79 26.17
CA LYS A 138 -0.04 15.19 26.50
C LYS A 138 -0.52 14.28 25.38
N VAL A 139 -1.20 13.20 25.75
CA VAL A 139 -1.92 12.34 24.81
C VAL A 139 -3.40 12.72 24.86
N THR A 140 -3.97 12.97 23.68
CA THR A 140 -5.41 13.22 23.51
C THR A 140 -5.98 12.25 22.49
N SER A 141 -7.21 11.80 22.69
CA SER A 141 -7.92 10.92 21.75
C SER A 141 -9.29 11.50 21.49
N TYR A 142 -9.71 11.50 20.21
CA TYR A 142 -11.01 12.04 19.81
C TYR A 142 -11.69 11.10 18.81
N SER A 143 -12.92 10.68 19.10
CA SER A 143 -13.76 9.90 18.18
C SER A 143 -14.16 10.68 16.93
N ILE A 144 -14.16 12.03 17.03
CA ILE A 144 -14.61 12.92 15.97
C ILE A 144 -13.91 12.67 14.63
N TYR A 145 -12.63 12.27 14.61
CA TYR A 145 -11.90 12.02 13.36
C TYR A 145 -12.42 10.80 12.62
N LYS A 146 -12.81 9.74 13.35
CA LYS A 146 -13.48 8.56 12.76
C LYS A 146 -14.83 8.98 12.15
N GLU A 147 -15.64 9.71 12.89
CA GLU A 147 -16.96 10.18 12.46
C GLU A 147 -16.86 11.05 11.19
N GLU A 148 -15.91 11.98 11.15
CA GLU A 148 -15.67 12.84 10.01
C GLU A 148 -15.19 12.08 8.78
N TYR A 149 -14.28 11.13 8.96
CA TYR A 149 -13.81 10.25 7.88
C TYR A 149 -14.96 9.44 7.30
N VAL A 150 -15.76 8.78 8.15
CA VAL A 150 -16.96 8.05 7.74
C VAL A 150 -17.93 8.97 6.98
N LYS A 151 -18.23 10.16 7.53
CA LYS A 151 -19.10 11.14 6.90
C LYS A 151 -18.57 11.60 5.54
N TYR A 152 -17.26 11.86 5.44
CA TYR A 152 -16.63 12.23 4.18
C TYR A 152 -16.84 11.16 3.12
N LEU A 153 -16.54 9.89 3.43
CA LEU A 153 -16.73 8.79 2.50
C LEU A 153 -18.20 8.58 2.10
N ARG A 154 -19.11 8.63 3.07
CA ARG A 154 -20.56 8.52 2.81
C ARG A 154 -21.08 9.61 1.87
N ASN A 155 -20.57 10.82 1.97
CA ASN A 155 -20.98 11.94 1.11
C ASN A 155 -20.48 11.81 -0.34
N LEU A 156 -19.53 10.94 -0.60
CA LEU A 156 -19.03 10.66 -1.97
C LEU A 156 -19.86 9.63 -2.74
N MET A 157 -20.77 8.93 -2.07
CA MET A 157 -21.56 7.86 -2.66
C MET A 157 -22.68 8.42 -3.54
N ASP A 158 -22.58 8.19 -4.85
CA ASP A 158 -23.53 8.58 -5.87
C ASP A 158 -23.81 7.41 -6.81
N PHE A 159 -24.17 6.25 -6.24
CA PHE A 159 -24.50 5.04 -6.98
C PHE A 159 -25.86 4.49 -6.52
N PRO A 160 -26.62 3.82 -7.41
CA PRO A 160 -27.87 3.19 -7.04
C PRO A 160 -27.63 2.05 -6.05
N ASN A 161 -28.44 1.97 -4.98
CA ASN A 161 -28.38 0.88 -3.98
C ASN A 161 -28.96 -0.42 -4.58
N LYS A 162 -28.25 -1.04 -5.53
CA LYS A 162 -28.67 -2.26 -6.22
C LYS A 162 -27.62 -3.38 -6.17
N GLU A 163 -26.39 -3.05 -5.85
CA GLU A 163 -25.32 -4.03 -5.73
C GLU A 163 -25.37 -4.71 -4.37
N LYS A 164 -25.24 -6.04 -4.35
CA LYS A 164 -24.92 -6.80 -3.14
C LYS A 164 -23.43 -7.11 -3.14
N ILE A 165 -22.73 -6.74 -2.05
CA ILE A 165 -21.29 -6.82 -1.95
C ILE A 165 -20.85 -7.77 -0.84
N LEU A 166 -19.90 -8.66 -1.12
CA LEU A 166 -19.20 -9.43 -0.10
C LEU A 166 -17.87 -8.73 0.24
N PHE A 167 -17.75 -8.20 1.45
CA PHE A 167 -16.52 -7.57 1.93
C PHE A 167 -15.63 -8.56 2.68
N ASP A 168 -14.35 -8.60 2.33
CA ASP A 168 -13.27 -9.22 3.09
C ASP A 168 -12.41 -8.11 3.70
N THR A 169 -12.49 -7.92 5.01
CA THR A 169 -11.77 -6.87 5.74
C THR A 169 -10.42 -7.35 6.28
N SER A 170 -9.96 -8.53 5.86
CA SER A 170 -8.65 -9.12 6.23
C SER A 170 -8.38 -9.23 7.75
N ASN A 171 -9.43 -9.19 8.58
CA ASN A 171 -9.31 -8.99 10.03
C ASN A 171 -8.44 -7.75 10.38
N GLY A 172 -8.41 -6.78 9.49
CA GLY A 172 -7.68 -5.52 9.59
C GLY A 172 -8.53 -4.38 10.15
N VAL A 173 -8.01 -3.17 9.97
CA VAL A 173 -8.62 -1.93 10.51
C VAL A 173 -10.04 -1.70 10.01
N LEU A 174 -10.34 -2.09 8.76
CA LEU A 174 -11.67 -1.86 8.16
C LEU A 174 -12.77 -2.74 8.76
N SER A 175 -12.45 -3.73 9.60
CA SER A 175 -13.43 -4.51 10.37
C SER A 175 -14.36 -3.63 11.21
N GLU A 176 -13.89 -2.47 11.65
CA GLU A 176 -14.66 -1.51 12.47
C GLU A 176 -15.28 -0.37 11.66
N TYR A 177 -15.01 -0.30 10.34
CA TYR A 177 -15.40 0.87 9.52
C TYR A 177 -16.43 0.54 8.45
N ILE A 178 -16.39 -0.66 7.86
CA ILE A 178 -17.24 -1.01 6.71
C ILE A 178 -18.72 -0.86 7.06
N ASP A 179 -19.17 -1.37 8.22
CA ASP A 179 -20.56 -1.24 8.64
C ASP A 179 -20.97 0.23 8.78
N GLU A 180 -20.18 1.06 9.44
CA GLU A 180 -20.49 2.48 9.64
C GLU A 180 -20.51 3.26 8.31
N ILE A 181 -19.66 2.87 7.35
CA ILE A 181 -19.57 3.55 6.06
C ILE A 181 -20.73 3.15 5.14
N PHE A 182 -21.06 1.86 5.04
CA PHE A 182 -21.99 1.35 4.02
C PHE A 182 -23.39 1.04 4.52
N LYS A 183 -23.64 1.05 5.84
CA LYS A 183 -24.97 0.88 6.42
C LYS A 183 -25.98 1.80 5.74
N ASP A 184 -27.14 1.27 5.37
CA ASP A 184 -28.21 1.95 4.65
C ASP A 184 -27.85 2.48 3.24
N LYS A 185 -26.68 2.11 2.71
CA LYS A 185 -26.18 2.51 1.39
C LYS A 185 -26.08 1.36 0.41
N LEU A 186 -25.80 0.16 0.90
CA LEU A 186 -25.64 -1.08 0.12
C LEU A 186 -26.29 -2.25 0.85
N ASP A 187 -26.59 -3.32 0.09
CA ASP A 187 -26.75 -4.66 0.63
C ASP A 187 -25.37 -5.34 0.69
N TYR A 188 -24.99 -5.90 1.83
CA TYR A 188 -23.65 -6.49 1.97
C TYR A 188 -23.56 -7.55 3.05
N GLU A 189 -22.55 -8.39 2.88
CA GLU A 189 -22.06 -9.30 3.92
C GLU A 189 -20.58 -9.02 4.18
N ILE A 190 -20.11 -9.29 5.40
CA ILE A 190 -18.71 -9.07 5.78
C ILE A 190 -18.11 -10.38 6.28
N ILE A 191 -16.97 -10.74 5.73
CA ILE A 191 -16.14 -11.85 6.18
C ILE A 191 -14.80 -11.34 6.70
N GLU A 192 -14.10 -12.16 7.45
CA GLU A 192 -12.80 -11.84 8.04
C GLU A 192 -12.81 -10.50 8.80
N ASN A 193 -13.84 -10.29 9.60
CA ASN A 193 -14.10 -9.03 10.34
C ASN A 193 -14.08 -9.19 11.88
N LYS A 194 -13.37 -10.22 12.37
CA LYS A 194 -13.20 -10.48 13.81
C LYS A 194 -11.72 -10.52 14.18
N PRO A 195 -11.05 -9.34 14.19
CA PRO A 195 -9.65 -9.28 14.50
C PRO A 195 -9.35 -9.78 15.92
N ASN A 196 -8.35 -10.64 16.06
CA ASN A 196 -7.90 -11.17 17.34
C ASN A 196 -6.42 -10.89 17.63
N GLY A 197 -5.82 -9.99 16.82
CA GLY A 197 -4.42 -9.60 16.91
C GLY A 197 -3.44 -10.53 16.19
N LYS A 198 -3.87 -11.75 15.80
CA LYS A 198 -3.02 -12.77 15.17
C LYS A 198 -3.53 -13.25 13.81
N ASN A 199 -4.73 -12.87 13.43
CA ASN A 199 -5.38 -13.32 12.21
C ASN A 199 -5.42 -12.29 11.06
N VAL A 200 -4.79 -11.13 11.22
CA VAL A 200 -4.71 -10.12 10.16
C VAL A 200 -3.99 -10.69 8.92
N ASN A 201 -4.62 -10.57 7.75
CA ASN A 201 -4.16 -11.13 6.46
C ASN A 201 -3.89 -12.65 6.46
N LEU A 202 -4.38 -13.38 7.44
CA LEU A 202 -4.16 -14.83 7.52
C LEU A 202 -5.11 -15.55 6.56
N ASN A 203 -4.61 -15.96 5.40
CA ASN A 203 -5.37 -16.58 4.30
C ASN A 203 -6.58 -15.75 3.83
N CYS A 204 -6.53 -14.43 3.97
CA CYS A 204 -7.56 -13.49 3.58
C CYS A 204 -6.93 -12.15 3.15
N GLY A 205 -7.75 -11.21 2.72
CA GLY A 205 -7.28 -9.90 2.30
C GLY A 205 -6.81 -9.85 0.84
N SER A 206 -6.35 -8.68 0.40
CA SER A 206 -6.05 -8.36 -1.00
C SER A 206 -4.98 -9.23 -1.65
N GLU A 207 -4.08 -9.85 -0.87
CA GLU A 207 -3.05 -10.78 -1.37
C GLU A 207 -3.54 -12.25 -1.39
N HIS A 208 -4.67 -12.57 -0.74
CA HIS A 208 -5.22 -13.92 -0.62
C HIS A 208 -6.69 -13.98 -1.04
N ILE A 209 -6.96 -13.53 -2.26
CA ILE A 209 -8.31 -13.38 -2.82
C ILE A 209 -9.08 -14.71 -2.95
N SER A 210 -8.41 -15.86 -2.88
CA SER A 210 -9.02 -17.18 -3.00
C SER A 210 -10.09 -17.46 -1.93
N ASN A 211 -9.93 -16.91 -0.72
CA ASN A 211 -10.92 -17.03 0.34
C ASN A 211 -12.23 -16.30 -0.05
N LEU A 212 -12.12 -15.05 -0.52
CA LEU A 212 -13.25 -14.27 -1.02
C LEU A 212 -13.95 -14.99 -2.17
N LEU A 213 -13.18 -15.45 -3.19
CA LEU A 213 -13.69 -16.18 -4.35
C LEU A 213 -14.47 -17.45 -3.96
N SER A 214 -14.03 -18.15 -2.93
CA SER A 214 -14.69 -19.38 -2.44
C SER A 214 -16.05 -19.12 -1.77
N LYS A 215 -16.23 -17.92 -1.20
CA LYS A 215 -17.44 -17.51 -0.48
C LYS A 215 -18.42 -16.70 -1.34
N MET A 216 -17.98 -16.23 -2.51
CA MET A 216 -18.86 -15.57 -3.47
C MET A 216 -19.76 -16.58 -4.19
N ASP A 217 -21.06 -16.37 -4.11
CA ASP A 217 -22.09 -17.03 -4.90
C ASP A 217 -22.76 -16.04 -5.90
N GLU A 218 -23.78 -16.51 -6.61
CA GLU A 218 -24.48 -15.73 -7.64
C GLU A 218 -25.28 -14.53 -7.09
N SER A 219 -25.49 -14.46 -5.76
CA SER A 219 -26.21 -13.37 -5.12
C SER A 219 -25.40 -12.09 -5.04
N PHE A 220 -24.07 -12.19 -5.09
CA PHE A 220 -23.18 -11.05 -4.99
C PHE A 220 -22.85 -10.44 -6.36
N THR A 221 -23.03 -9.14 -6.47
CA THR A 221 -22.59 -8.38 -7.66
C THR A 221 -21.07 -8.21 -7.66
N TYR A 222 -20.51 -7.96 -6.49
CA TYR A 222 -19.06 -7.80 -6.29
C TYR A 222 -18.59 -8.47 -5.00
N GLY A 223 -17.36 -8.97 -5.03
CA GLY A 223 -16.56 -9.23 -3.86
C GLY A 223 -15.48 -8.16 -3.75
N VAL A 224 -15.16 -7.72 -2.56
CA VAL A 224 -14.18 -6.65 -2.30
C VAL A 224 -13.27 -7.07 -1.17
N SER A 225 -11.97 -7.07 -1.41
CA SER A 225 -10.97 -7.43 -0.42
C SER A 225 -10.00 -6.28 -0.20
N PHE A 226 -9.71 -6.00 1.07
CA PHE A 226 -8.77 -4.98 1.51
C PHE A 226 -7.55 -5.63 2.16
N ASP A 227 -6.48 -4.87 2.37
CA ASP A 227 -5.36 -5.29 3.21
C ASP A 227 -5.51 -4.81 4.67
N GLY A 228 -4.57 -5.20 5.53
CA GLY A 228 -4.70 -5.03 6.99
C GLY A 228 -4.81 -3.59 7.46
N ASP A 229 -4.28 -2.61 6.75
CA ASP A 229 -4.35 -1.18 7.07
C ASP A 229 -5.20 -0.35 6.10
N GLY A 230 -5.89 -1.03 5.16
CA GLY A 230 -6.96 -0.46 4.36
C GLY A 230 -6.53 0.49 3.25
N ASP A 231 -5.24 0.50 2.87
CA ASP A 231 -4.75 1.37 1.80
C ASP A 231 -4.82 0.72 0.40
N ARG A 232 -5.14 -0.58 0.31
CA ARG A 232 -5.33 -1.34 -0.94
C ARG A 232 -6.73 -1.90 -1.06
N VAL A 233 -7.16 -2.08 -2.30
CA VAL A 233 -8.41 -2.77 -2.64
C VAL A 233 -8.25 -3.63 -3.88
N VAL A 234 -8.81 -4.83 -3.84
CA VAL A 234 -9.01 -5.73 -4.98
C VAL A 234 -10.50 -6.03 -5.07
N ILE A 235 -11.06 -5.93 -6.26
CA ILE A 235 -12.48 -6.15 -6.51
C ILE A 235 -12.64 -7.40 -7.38
N VAL A 236 -13.69 -8.15 -7.17
CA VAL A 236 -14.07 -9.31 -7.97
C VAL A 236 -15.49 -9.09 -8.47
N ASN A 237 -15.74 -9.27 -9.77
CA ASN A 237 -17.09 -9.18 -10.30
C ASN A 237 -17.86 -10.49 -10.12
N LYS A 238 -19.16 -10.51 -10.47
CA LYS A 238 -20.04 -11.69 -10.38
C LYS A 238 -19.53 -12.90 -11.17
N ASN A 239 -18.74 -12.70 -12.22
CA ASN A 239 -18.14 -13.77 -13.02
C ASN A 239 -16.82 -14.29 -12.41
N LYS A 240 -16.48 -13.85 -11.19
CA LYS A 240 -15.23 -14.17 -10.50
C LYS A 240 -13.98 -13.64 -11.19
N GLU A 241 -14.11 -12.61 -12.02
CA GLU A 241 -12.98 -11.93 -12.65
C GLU A 241 -12.42 -10.86 -11.71
N ILE A 242 -11.12 -10.87 -11.53
CA ILE A 242 -10.41 -9.92 -10.68
C ILE A 242 -10.30 -8.57 -11.41
N ILE A 243 -10.68 -7.52 -10.70
CA ILE A 243 -10.47 -6.12 -11.05
C ILE A 243 -9.39 -5.61 -10.10
N ASP A 244 -8.16 -5.74 -10.55
CA ASP A 244 -6.95 -5.32 -9.82
C ASP A 244 -6.63 -3.83 -10.03
N GLY A 245 -5.49 -3.39 -9.50
CA GLY A 245 -5.06 -1.99 -9.65
C GLY A 245 -4.86 -1.56 -11.09
N ASP A 246 -4.46 -2.46 -11.99
CA ASP A 246 -4.30 -2.14 -13.41
C ASP A 246 -5.64 -1.84 -14.06
N LYS A 247 -6.64 -2.69 -13.83
CA LYS A 247 -8.01 -2.47 -14.32
C LYS A 247 -8.64 -1.22 -13.71
N LEU A 248 -8.44 -0.98 -12.40
CA LEU A 248 -8.94 0.23 -11.73
C LEU A 248 -8.34 1.49 -12.36
N LEU A 249 -7.02 1.54 -12.60
CA LEU A 249 -6.37 2.67 -13.27
C LEU A 249 -6.91 2.88 -14.69
N GLY A 250 -7.10 1.80 -15.44
CA GLY A 250 -7.70 1.84 -16.79
C GLY A 250 -9.11 2.43 -16.77
N LEU A 251 -9.97 1.93 -15.87
CA LEU A 251 -11.35 2.39 -15.69
C LEU A 251 -11.41 3.86 -15.30
N PHE A 252 -10.66 4.27 -14.28
CA PHE A 252 -10.64 5.66 -13.81
C PHE A 252 -10.06 6.60 -14.86
N SER A 253 -9.00 6.19 -15.57
CA SER A 253 -8.42 6.99 -16.64
C SER A 253 -9.43 7.26 -17.76
N ARG A 254 -10.25 6.27 -18.12
CA ARG A 254 -11.31 6.38 -19.13
C ARG A 254 -12.44 7.28 -18.66
N GLU A 255 -13.04 6.97 -17.52
CA GLU A 255 -14.27 7.63 -17.03
C GLU A 255 -14.04 9.07 -16.56
N TYR A 256 -12.90 9.34 -15.89
CA TYR A 256 -12.57 10.68 -15.44
C TYR A 256 -11.69 11.46 -16.43
N PHE A 257 -11.54 10.94 -17.66
CA PHE A 257 -10.82 11.58 -18.76
C PHE A 257 -9.39 12.02 -18.46
N TYR A 258 -8.71 11.33 -17.54
CA TYR A 258 -7.30 11.60 -17.28
C TYR A 258 -6.47 11.28 -18.51
N LYS A 259 -5.70 12.27 -19.00
CA LYS A 259 -4.81 12.10 -20.16
C LYS A 259 -3.53 11.35 -19.82
N LYS A 260 -3.07 11.49 -18.58
CA LYS A 260 -1.84 10.88 -18.08
C LYS A 260 -2.12 10.17 -16.78
N ILE A 261 -1.44 9.05 -16.57
CA ILE A 261 -1.43 8.32 -15.31
C ILE A 261 0.01 7.98 -14.90
N VAL A 262 0.23 7.81 -13.60
CA VAL A 262 1.50 7.29 -13.08
C VAL A 262 1.30 5.88 -12.59
N THR A 263 2.16 4.96 -13.03
CA THR A 263 2.19 3.59 -12.51
C THR A 263 3.62 3.06 -12.45
N THR A 264 3.78 1.78 -12.14
CA THR A 264 5.08 1.13 -12.08
C THR A 264 5.28 0.20 -13.28
N ARG A 265 6.52 -0.27 -13.49
CA ARG A 265 6.79 -1.30 -14.50
C ARG A 265 6.13 -2.65 -14.23
N MET A 266 5.41 -2.78 -13.08
CA MET A 266 4.64 -3.99 -12.76
C MET A 266 3.30 -4.04 -13.51
N MET A 267 2.76 -2.91 -13.98
CA MET A 267 1.53 -2.88 -14.77
C MET A 267 1.61 -3.80 -15.98
N ASN A 268 0.55 -4.56 -16.23
CA ASN A 268 0.48 -5.49 -17.35
C ASN A 268 0.59 -4.76 -18.69
N LEU A 269 1.43 -5.25 -19.60
CA LEU A 269 1.63 -4.64 -20.92
C LEU A 269 0.34 -4.55 -21.74
N GLY A 270 -0.55 -5.54 -21.63
CA GLY A 270 -1.85 -5.45 -22.29
C GLY A 270 -2.70 -4.26 -21.81
N MET A 271 -2.55 -3.84 -20.52
CA MET A 271 -3.19 -2.62 -20.04
C MET A 271 -2.50 -1.37 -20.59
N ILE A 272 -1.17 -1.39 -20.77
CA ILE A 272 -0.44 -0.30 -21.45
C ILE A 272 -0.93 -0.12 -22.87
N ASP A 273 -1.10 -1.22 -23.63
CA ASP A 273 -1.63 -1.19 -25.00
C ASP A 273 -3.05 -0.64 -25.04
N TYR A 274 -3.91 -1.07 -24.11
CA TYR A 274 -5.26 -0.53 -23.96
C TYR A 274 -5.25 0.97 -23.70
N LEU A 275 -4.46 1.46 -22.77
CA LEU A 275 -4.34 2.88 -22.45
C LEU A 275 -3.82 3.69 -23.66
N SER A 276 -2.84 3.14 -24.37
CA SER A 276 -2.29 3.73 -25.59
C SER A 276 -3.35 3.85 -26.69
N SER A 277 -4.21 2.83 -26.85
CA SER A 277 -5.33 2.87 -27.80
C SER A 277 -6.36 3.96 -27.49
N LEU A 278 -6.45 4.39 -26.23
CA LEU A 278 -7.26 5.51 -25.76
C LEU A 278 -6.51 6.86 -25.78
N ASN A 279 -5.33 6.93 -26.40
CA ASN A 279 -4.44 8.10 -26.38
C ASN A 279 -4.10 8.59 -24.96
N LYS A 280 -3.89 7.65 -24.02
CA LYS A 280 -3.43 7.95 -22.66
C LYS A 280 -1.93 7.78 -22.57
N GLU A 281 -1.29 8.68 -21.85
CA GLU A 281 0.15 8.62 -21.57
C GLU A 281 0.39 7.93 -20.22
N VAL A 282 1.32 6.98 -20.19
CA VAL A 282 1.74 6.29 -18.97
C VAL A 282 3.13 6.74 -18.58
N VAL A 283 3.24 7.29 -17.37
CA VAL A 283 4.50 7.71 -16.77
C VAL A 283 4.92 6.68 -15.72
N TYR A 284 6.14 6.16 -15.83
CA TYR A 284 6.63 5.14 -14.92
C TYR A 284 7.32 5.72 -13.69
N ALA A 285 6.94 5.21 -12.53
CA ALA A 285 7.64 5.38 -11.26
C ALA A 285 8.39 4.09 -10.86
N GLN A 286 9.29 4.20 -9.91
CA GLN A 286 9.79 3.04 -9.19
C GLN A 286 8.69 2.41 -8.35
N VAL A 287 8.80 1.10 -8.07
CA VAL A 287 7.84 0.37 -7.22
C VAL A 287 7.76 1.00 -5.83
N GLY A 288 6.54 1.13 -5.34
CA GLY A 288 6.18 1.73 -4.06
C GLY A 288 5.34 2.99 -4.22
N ASP A 289 4.24 3.06 -3.49
CA ASP A 289 3.25 4.14 -3.53
C ASP A 289 3.86 5.54 -3.31
N LYS A 290 4.86 5.65 -2.43
CA LYS A 290 5.64 6.87 -2.21
C LYS A 290 6.30 7.36 -3.49
N ASN A 291 6.89 6.45 -4.28
CA ASN A 291 7.55 6.78 -5.55
C ASN A 291 6.51 7.17 -6.61
N VAL A 292 5.37 6.48 -6.63
CA VAL A 292 4.24 6.83 -7.50
C VAL A 292 3.74 8.23 -7.18
N LEU A 293 3.49 8.54 -5.91
CA LEU A 293 3.03 9.87 -5.46
C LEU A 293 4.04 10.98 -5.79
N SER A 294 5.35 10.73 -5.57
CA SER A 294 6.40 11.68 -5.96
C SER A 294 6.36 11.97 -7.46
N LYS A 295 6.26 10.92 -8.27
CA LYS A 295 6.22 11.04 -9.72
C LYS A 295 4.95 11.75 -10.23
N MET A 296 3.81 11.54 -9.56
CA MET A 296 2.57 12.26 -9.83
C MET A 296 2.74 13.77 -9.62
N LYS A 297 3.35 14.17 -8.48
CA LYS A 297 3.60 15.58 -8.17
C LYS A 297 4.59 16.24 -9.13
N GLU A 298 5.70 15.54 -9.44
CA GLU A 298 6.71 16.04 -10.39
C GLU A 298 6.13 16.36 -11.77
N ASN A 299 5.06 15.65 -12.16
CA ASN A 299 4.48 15.77 -13.51
C ASN A 299 3.06 16.36 -13.50
N ASP A 300 2.55 16.81 -12.35
CA ASP A 300 1.18 17.33 -12.17
C ASP A 300 0.10 16.34 -12.65
N ILE A 301 0.24 15.06 -12.27
CA ILE A 301 -0.67 13.98 -12.67
C ILE A 301 -1.57 13.61 -11.49
N CYS A 302 -2.90 13.64 -11.71
CA CYS A 302 -3.88 13.46 -10.64
C CYS A 302 -4.21 12.02 -10.30
N LEU A 303 -3.94 11.06 -11.19
CA LEU A 303 -4.22 9.63 -11.01
C LEU A 303 -2.95 8.81 -11.12
N GLY A 304 -2.72 7.94 -10.16
CA GLY A 304 -1.64 6.97 -10.18
C GLY A 304 -1.93 5.76 -9.32
N GLY A 305 -1.08 4.76 -9.38
CA GLY A 305 -1.22 3.57 -8.54
C GLY A 305 -0.37 2.39 -9.00
N GLU A 306 -0.62 1.26 -8.35
CA GLU A 306 0.09 0.00 -8.55
C GLU A 306 -0.88 -1.15 -8.80
N SER A 307 -0.44 -2.17 -9.49
CA SER A 307 -1.21 -3.40 -9.78
C SER A 307 -1.76 -4.08 -8.51
N SER A 308 -1.12 -3.85 -7.36
CA SER A 308 -1.55 -4.37 -6.05
C SER A 308 -2.85 -3.78 -5.50
N GLY A 309 -3.49 -2.85 -6.23
CA GLY A 309 -4.71 -2.17 -5.78
C GLY A 309 -4.48 -0.91 -4.94
N HIS A 310 -3.26 -0.43 -4.86
CA HIS A 310 -2.89 0.82 -4.22
C HIS A 310 -3.11 1.98 -5.21
N ILE A 311 -4.25 2.65 -5.13
CA ILE A 311 -4.66 3.71 -6.07
C ILE A 311 -4.58 5.08 -5.39
N ILE A 312 -4.00 6.04 -6.09
CA ILE A 312 -3.74 7.38 -5.60
C ILE A 312 -4.53 8.40 -6.41
N PHE A 313 -5.34 9.18 -5.72
CA PHE A 313 -5.99 10.36 -6.26
C PHE A 313 -5.38 11.61 -5.62
N LEU A 314 -4.53 12.32 -6.33
CA LEU A 314 -3.70 13.41 -5.79
C LEU A 314 -4.52 14.51 -5.09
N ASN A 315 -5.68 14.83 -5.66
CA ASN A 315 -6.55 15.93 -5.21
C ASN A 315 -7.62 15.49 -4.19
N SER A 316 -7.58 14.25 -3.68
CA SER A 316 -8.50 13.79 -2.64
C SER A 316 -8.01 14.16 -1.24
N LEU A 317 -8.93 14.26 -0.27
CA LEU A 317 -8.58 14.43 1.14
C LEU A 317 -7.86 13.20 1.71
N VAL A 318 -8.23 12.02 1.21
CA VAL A 318 -7.62 10.72 1.55
C VAL A 318 -6.98 10.15 0.28
N LYS A 319 -5.68 10.35 0.11
CA LYS A 319 -5.01 10.12 -1.18
C LYS A 319 -4.86 8.64 -1.52
N ASN A 320 -4.53 7.83 -0.54
CA ASN A 320 -4.25 6.39 -0.65
C ASN A 320 -5.23 5.63 0.24
N ASP A 321 -6.41 5.33 -0.29
CA ASP A 321 -7.48 4.78 0.52
C ASP A 321 -8.27 3.74 -0.28
N GLY A 322 -8.30 2.50 0.22
CA GLY A 322 -9.00 1.40 -0.44
C GLY A 322 -10.51 1.61 -0.50
N VAL A 323 -11.12 2.17 0.55
CA VAL A 323 -12.57 2.42 0.59
C VAL A 323 -12.95 3.58 -0.31
N PHE A 324 -12.17 4.66 -0.32
CA PHE A 324 -12.35 5.76 -1.28
C PHE A 324 -12.26 5.25 -2.72
N THR A 325 -11.27 4.41 -3.01
CA THR A 325 -11.09 3.79 -4.33
C THR A 325 -12.30 2.93 -4.71
N LEU A 326 -12.82 2.13 -3.79
CA LEU A 326 -14.04 1.37 -4.00
C LEU A 326 -15.25 2.27 -4.31
N ILE A 327 -15.46 3.33 -3.52
CA ILE A 327 -16.56 4.29 -3.75
C ILE A 327 -16.43 4.93 -5.14
N LYS A 328 -15.21 5.32 -5.53
CA LYS A 328 -14.95 5.84 -6.88
C LYS A 328 -15.28 4.80 -7.96
N PHE A 329 -14.99 3.53 -7.74
CA PHE A 329 -15.36 2.45 -8.64
C PHE A 329 -16.88 2.25 -8.71
N LEU A 330 -17.57 2.22 -7.57
CA LEU A 330 -19.02 2.05 -7.53
C LEU A 330 -19.76 3.19 -8.23
N ASN A 331 -19.24 4.40 -8.18
CA ASN A 331 -19.78 5.58 -8.87
C ASN A 331 -19.54 5.57 -10.39
N LEU A 332 -18.73 4.67 -10.95
CA LEU A 332 -18.50 4.60 -12.40
C LEU A 332 -19.80 4.23 -13.15
N LYS A 333 -20.03 4.88 -14.28
CA LYS A 333 -21.15 4.56 -15.19
C LYS A 333 -20.94 3.21 -15.87
N SER A 334 -19.71 2.92 -16.29
CA SER A 334 -19.31 1.64 -16.87
C SER A 334 -18.14 1.05 -16.06
N LYS A 335 -18.34 -0.16 -15.55
CA LYS A 335 -17.36 -0.90 -14.74
C LYS A 335 -16.68 -2.03 -15.53
N GLU A 336 -17.00 -2.14 -16.83
CA GLU A 336 -16.42 -3.12 -17.72
C GLU A 336 -15.20 -2.55 -18.45
N ILE A 337 -14.18 -3.36 -18.59
CA ILE A 337 -12.96 -3.06 -19.33
C ILE A 337 -12.51 -4.30 -20.08
N GLU A 338 -12.44 -4.18 -21.39
CA GLU A 338 -11.95 -5.25 -22.26
C GLU A 338 -10.54 -4.91 -22.74
N TYR A 339 -9.57 -5.70 -22.35
CA TYR A 339 -8.22 -5.67 -22.87
C TYR A 339 -7.65 -7.08 -22.89
N LYS A 340 -6.63 -7.33 -23.71
CA LYS A 340 -5.95 -8.62 -23.77
C LYS A 340 -4.75 -8.61 -22.84
N PRO A 341 -4.83 -9.23 -21.65
CA PRO A 341 -3.68 -9.26 -20.74
C PRO A 341 -2.54 -10.09 -21.35
N TYR A 342 -1.31 -9.61 -21.19
CA TYR A 342 -0.14 -10.43 -21.45
C TYR A 342 -0.01 -11.48 -20.35
N PHE A 343 0.51 -12.65 -20.71
CA PHE A 343 0.91 -13.63 -19.70
C PHE A 343 1.87 -13.00 -18.71
N TYR A 344 1.62 -13.20 -17.44
CA TYR A 344 2.34 -12.55 -16.36
C TYR A 344 2.77 -13.58 -15.31
N LYS A 345 4.07 -13.60 -14.96
CA LYS A 345 4.56 -14.42 -13.86
C LYS A 345 5.71 -13.74 -13.13
N THR A 346 5.65 -13.74 -11.81
CA THR A 346 6.76 -13.34 -10.95
C THR A 346 7.44 -14.57 -10.40
N ILE A 347 8.79 -14.58 -10.46
CA ILE A 347 9.64 -15.64 -9.94
C ILE A 347 10.60 -15.03 -8.94
N ASN A 348 10.84 -15.75 -7.85
CA ASN A 348 11.87 -15.43 -6.87
C ASN A 348 12.99 -16.43 -7.00
N ILE A 349 14.21 -15.98 -7.33
CA ILE A 349 15.40 -16.80 -7.42
C ILE A 349 16.34 -16.44 -6.28
N LYS A 350 16.62 -17.40 -5.39
CA LYS A 350 17.61 -17.22 -4.32
C LYS A 350 18.99 -17.07 -4.94
N LEU A 351 19.76 -16.13 -4.43
CA LEU A 351 21.13 -15.89 -4.85
C LEU A 351 22.08 -16.62 -3.91
N ASN A 352 23.05 -17.34 -4.48
CA ASN A 352 24.17 -17.93 -3.73
C ASN A 352 25.19 -16.83 -3.35
N ASP A 353 25.46 -15.91 -4.29
CA ASP A 353 26.37 -14.79 -4.12
C ASP A 353 25.65 -13.45 -4.37
N ASP A 354 26.25 -12.36 -3.89
CA ASP A 354 25.71 -11.03 -4.14
C ASP A 354 25.95 -10.59 -5.59
N ILE A 355 24.86 -10.23 -6.29
CA ILE A 355 24.91 -9.73 -7.67
C ILE A 355 24.91 -8.21 -7.67
N SER A 356 25.81 -7.58 -8.43
CA SER A 356 25.86 -6.14 -8.59
C SER A 356 24.63 -5.61 -9.36
N THR A 357 24.19 -4.42 -9.01
CA THR A 357 23.08 -3.74 -9.72
C THR A 357 23.37 -3.61 -11.22
N GLN A 358 24.63 -3.35 -11.60
CA GLN A 358 25.04 -3.23 -13.00
C GLN A 358 24.83 -4.56 -13.76
N LYS A 359 25.17 -5.70 -13.15
CA LYS A 359 24.96 -7.03 -13.78
C LYS A 359 23.48 -7.31 -13.97
N ILE A 360 22.63 -6.95 -12.98
CA ILE A 360 21.16 -7.08 -13.10
C ILE A 360 20.62 -6.22 -14.25
N THR A 361 21.05 -4.96 -14.34
CA THR A 361 20.61 -4.05 -15.42
C THR A 361 21.05 -4.54 -16.79
N ASN A 362 22.28 -5.05 -16.93
CA ASN A 362 22.75 -5.59 -18.19
C ASN A 362 21.92 -6.82 -18.60
N LEU A 363 21.71 -7.77 -17.68
CA LEU A 363 20.87 -8.94 -17.92
C LEU A 363 19.44 -8.58 -18.32
N GLU A 364 18.83 -7.62 -17.61
CA GLU A 364 17.48 -7.13 -17.96
C GLU A 364 17.45 -6.57 -19.38
N ASN A 365 18.44 -5.76 -19.75
CA ASN A 365 18.53 -5.17 -21.09
C ASN A 365 18.73 -6.24 -22.17
N GLU A 366 19.66 -7.18 -21.97
CA GLU A 366 19.95 -8.27 -22.91
C GLU A 366 18.72 -9.14 -23.16
N VAL A 367 18.03 -9.55 -22.08
CA VAL A 367 16.80 -10.35 -22.22
C VAL A 367 15.70 -9.55 -22.92
N ASN A 368 15.52 -8.27 -22.58
CA ASN A 368 14.51 -7.44 -23.22
C ASN A 368 14.79 -7.18 -24.70
N GLU A 369 16.07 -7.06 -25.11
CA GLU A 369 16.45 -6.99 -26.54
C GLU A 369 16.11 -8.28 -27.28
N LEU A 370 16.31 -9.45 -26.66
CA LEU A 370 16.01 -10.75 -27.27
C LEU A 370 14.50 -11.00 -27.45
N ILE A 371 13.69 -10.55 -26.50
CA ILE A 371 12.23 -10.75 -26.54
C ILE A 371 11.48 -9.59 -27.22
N LYS A 372 12.14 -8.42 -27.36
CA LYS A 372 11.64 -7.22 -28.06
C LYS A 372 10.12 -7.06 -28.03
N ASP A 373 9.46 -7.11 -29.17
CA ASP A 373 8.01 -6.90 -29.30
C ASP A 373 7.13 -8.04 -28.73
N LYS A 374 7.73 -9.06 -28.09
CA LYS A 374 7.02 -10.21 -27.53
C LYS A 374 6.67 -10.06 -26.05
N GLY A 375 7.25 -9.06 -25.37
CA GLY A 375 7.00 -8.85 -23.96
C GLY A 375 8.04 -8.00 -23.25
N ARG A 376 8.10 -8.17 -21.93
CA ARG A 376 9.04 -7.44 -21.06
C ARG A 376 9.46 -8.31 -19.88
N VAL A 377 10.73 -8.20 -19.51
CA VAL A 377 11.27 -8.71 -18.25
C VAL A 377 11.70 -7.53 -17.39
N PHE A 378 11.38 -7.59 -16.10
CA PHE A 378 11.84 -6.65 -15.09
C PHE A 378 12.50 -7.42 -13.95
N ILE A 379 13.78 -7.12 -13.67
CA ILE A 379 14.59 -7.84 -12.67
C ILE A 379 15.01 -6.87 -11.58
N ARG A 380 14.79 -7.24 -10.32
CA ARG A 380 15.23 -6.45 -9.18
C ARG A 380 15.67 -7.31 -8.00
N LYS A 381 16.59 -6.81 -7.19
CA LYS A 381 16.87 -7.40 -5.87
C LYS A 381 15.68 -7.23 -4.92
N SER A 382 15.47 -8.22 -4.09
CA SER A 382 14.60 -8.04 -2.92
C SER A 382 15.26 -7.10 -1.92
N GLY A 383 14.46 -6.21 -1.32
CA GLY A 383 14.95 -5.29 -0.28
C GLY A 383 15.16 -5.97 1.08
N THR A 384 14.63 -7.18 1.28
CA THR A 384 14.59 -7.87 2.58
C THR A 384 15.29 -9.22 2.59
N GLU A 385 15.44 -9.86 1.44
CA GLU A 385 15.99 -11.20 1.30
C GLU A 385 17.07 -11.24 0.20
N ASN A 386 17.99 -12.20 0.28
CA ASN A 386 19.01 -12.38 -0.76
C ASN A 386 18.45 -13.16 -1.96
N LEU A 387 17.56 -12.50 -2.70
CA LEU A 387 16.94 -13.05 -3.90
C LEU A 387 16.71 -12.00 -4.98
N LEU A 388 16.61 -12.46 -6.22
CA LEU A 388 16.10 -11.69 -7.36
C LEU A 388 14.61 -11.95 -7.51
N ARG A 389 13.85 -10.86 -7.66
CA ARG A 389 12.47 -10.89 -8.12
C ARG A 389 12.44 -10.57 -9.60
N ILE A 390 12.00 -11.56 -10.38
CA ILE A 390 11.94 -11.49 -11.83
C ILE A 390 10.47 -11.48 -12.22
N ASN A 391 10.06 -10.42 -12.87
CA ASN A 391 8.73 -10.26 -13.42
C ASN A 391 8.80 -10.46 -14.93
N ILE A 392 8.08 -11.44 -15.45
CA ILE A 392 8.04 -11.79 -16.87
C ILE A 392 6.64 -11.56 -17.40
N GLN A 393 6.54 -10.75 -18.44
CA GLN A 393 5.29 -10.45 -19.14
C GLN A 393 5.49 -10.79 -20.63
N LEU A 394 4.65 -11.66 -21.20
CA LEU A 394 4.79 -12.15 -22.57
C LEU A 394 3.42 -12.17 -23.28
N ILE A 395 3.39 -11.84 -24.57
CA ILE A 395 2.20 -12.02 -25.40
C ILE A 395 1.78 -13.48 -25.43
N ASN A 396 2.78 -14.38 -25.56
CA ASN A 396 2.56 -15.81 -25.67
C ASN A 396 3.24 -16.56 -24.50
N GLN A 397 2.45 -17.28 -23.72
CA GLN A 397 2.91 -18.08 -22.61
C GLN A 397 3.95 -19.15 -23.01
N ASN A 398 3.91 -19.67 -24.23
CA ASN A 398 4.82 -20.72 -24.71
C ASN A 398 6.29 -20.29 -24.69
N GLU A 399 6.58 -19.00 -24.73
CA GLU A 399 7.94 -18.46 -24.69
C GLU A 399 8.51 -18.36 -23.26
N PHE A 400 7.68 -18.58 -22.23
CA PHE A 400 8.06 -18.41 -20.84
C PHE A 400 9.28 -19.24 -20.42
N ASN A 401 9.29 -20.55 -20.75
CA ASN A 401 10.40 -21.44 -20.39
C ASN A 401 11.70 -21.06 -21.09
N TYR A 402 11.62 -20.60 -22.34
CA TYR A 402 12.78 -20.08 -23.06
C TYR A 402 13.36 -18.84 -22.40
N VAL A 403 12.53 -17.86 -22.07
CA VAL A 403 12.96 -16.62 -21.38
C VAL A 403 13.55 -16.94 -20.02
N LEU A 404 12.91 -17.85 -19.27
CA LEU A 404 13.42 -18.28 -17.97
C LEU A 404 14.79 -18.96 -18.07
N SER A 405 14.99 -19.82 -19.07
CA SER A 405 16.28 -20.50 -19.29
C SER A 405 17.40 -19.52 -19.63
N LEU A 406 17.12 -18.47 -20.40
CA LEU A 406 18.08 -17.40 -20.68
C LEU A 406 18.53 -16.69 -19.39
N ILE A 407 17.56 -16.34 -18.54
CA ILE A 407 17.86 -15.66 -17.27
C ILE A 407 18.68 -16.57 -16.34
N LYS A 408 18.28 -17.83 -16.17
CA LYS A 408 18.99 -18.78 -15.30
C LYS A 408 20.44 -18.98 -15.73
N LYS A 409 20.68 -19.14 -17.03
CA LYS A 409 22.02 -19.32 -17.61
C LYS A 409 22.95 -18.15 -17.25
N GLU A 410 22.50 -16.92 -17.38
CA GLU A 410 23.31 -15.72 -17.14
C GLU A 410 23.62 -15.46 -15.64
N ILE A 411 22.77 -15.97 -14.75
CA ILE A 411 23.00 -15.86 -13.29
C ILE A 411 23.69 -17.08 -12.68
N ASN A 412 24.09 -18.06 -13.52
CA ASN A 412 24.77 -19.31 -13.13
C ASN A 412 23.99 -20.12 -12.08
N ILE A 413 22.69 -20.27 -12.26
CA ILE A 413 21.86 -21.13 -11.43
C ILE A 413 21.41 -22.32 -12.27
N ASP A 414 21.94 -23.48 -11.92
CA ASP A 414 21.49 -24.77 -12.47
C ASP A 414 20.08 -25.10 -11.94
N ASP A 415 19.34 -25.91 -12.71
CA ASP A 415 17.95 -26.29 -12.45
C ASP A 415 17.71 -27.01 -11.12
#